data_c579dcfc8e4fe5976c30cdaa16927f1c
#
_entry.id   c579dcfc8e4fe5976c30cdaa16927f1c
#
_cell.length_a   1.000
_cell.length_b   1.000
_cell.length_c   1.000
_cell.angle_alpha   90.00
_cell.angle_beta   90.00
_cell.angle_gamma   90.00
#
_symmetry.space_group_name_H-M   'P 1'
#
loop_
_entity.id
_entity.type
_entity.pdbx_description
1 polymer ?
#
loop_
_entity_poly.entity_id
_entity_poly.type
_entity_poly.pdbx_seq_one_letter_code
_entity_poly.pdbx_strand_id
1 'polypeptide(L)'
;ECGMPLAEMQGRLAREGKGYFIPLDPPFSSKATLGGVIATNATGPRRFSYGSARDQLLGLKAVSPNGDIVVAGGKCVKNVSGYDMTKLLIGSGGALGILCEITTRLLPLTEAAATLILPFKELEGAAKFIREIVHSKIFPAAMEVVNKAAMAGIHAESAAKAPYFVVFACENVVEAVERQITDLGASGRKAGAVDVTALKEDGHKAFWTALADFPLALRQRDSNSVGVKANVVLSKFADIVAAMEKEAKDRGFDAAVIAQAGNGIVQAYLSVGSGADAKAGAVADFFGKIVAEAVRYDGNCIVEAAPRAVKEKVNVWGQPRSDSIVMKRLKEKMDPADILNTGRIIA
;
A
#
# COMPACT_ATOMS: atom_id res chain seq x y z
N GLU A 1 7.24 -15.49 -15.39
CA GLU A 1 5.93 -15.25 -16.03
C GLU A 1 5.03 -14.44 -15.11
N CYS A 2 4.20 -13.57 -15.68
CA CYS A 2 3.38 -12.61 -14.92
C CYS A 2 2.23 -13.23 -14.12
N GLY A 3 1.75 -14.42 -14.52
CA GLY A 3 0.70 -15.15 -13.79
C GLY A 3 1.14 -15.78 -12.47
N MET A 4 2.44 -15.86 -12.21
CA MET A 4 2.97 -16.46 -10.98
C MET A 4 2.63 -15.61 -9.76
N PRO A 5 2.13 -16.20 -8.66
CA PRO A 5 1.98 -15.50 -7.39
C PRO A 5 3.32 -14.99 -6.86
N LEU A 6 3.33 -13.78 -6.33
CA LEU A 6 4.55 -13.18 -5.76
C LEU A 6 5.10 -14.05 -4.60
N ALA A 7 4.23 -14.55 -3.74
CA ALA A 7 4.60 -15.43 -2.63
C ALA A 7 5.29 -16.72 -3.11
N GLU A 8 4.83 -17.31 -4.23
CA GLU A 8 5.47 -18.48 -4.85
C GLU A 8 6.86 -18.14 -5.36
N MET A 9 7.02 -16.98 -6.03
CA MET A 9 8.32 -16.53 -6.52
C MET A 9 9.30 -16.28 -5.38
N GLN A 10 8.86 -15.64 -4.29
CA GLN A 10 9.68 -15.46 -3.09
C GLN A 10 10.10 -16.81 -2.49
N GLY A 11 9.17 -17.76 -2.40
CA GLY A 11 9.47 -19.12 -1.92
C GLY A 11 10.47 -19.86 -2.82
N ARG A 12 10.43 -19.68 -4.15
CA ARG A 12 11.41 -20.25 -5.07
C ARG A 12 12.79 -19.64 -4.86
N LEU A 13 12.89 -18.30 -4.76
CA LEU A 13 14.15 -17.62 -4.49
C LEU A 13 14.78 -18.06 -3.17
N ALA A 14 13.98 -18.23 -2.12
CA ALA A 14 14.46 -18.72 -0.83
C ALA A 14 15.00 -20.17 -0.90
N ARG A 15 14.28 -21.08 -1.62
CA ARG A 15 14.70 -22.49 -1.75
C ARG A 15 15.97 -22.66 -2.62
N GLU A 16 16.13 -21.86 -3.65
CA GLU A 16 17.31 -21.92 -4.51
C GLU A 16 18.59 -21.43 -3.82
N GLY A 17 18.48 -20.94 -2.58
CA GLY A 17 19.61 -20.64 -1.72
C GLY A 17 20.53 -19.52 -2.19
N LYS A 18 20.04 -18.64 -3.09
CA LYS A 18 20.87 -17.58 -3.67
C LYS A 18 20.92 -16.31 -2.83
N GLY A 19 20.25 -16.28 -1.67
CA GLY A 19 20.27 -15.16 -0.75
C GLY A 19 19.68 -13.85 -1.30
N TYR A 20 18.67 -13.94 -2.19
CA TYR A 20 18.01 -12.81 -2.82
C TYR A 20 16.51 -12.84 -2.65
N PHE A 21 15.87 -11.66 -2.74
CA PHE A 21 14.43 -11.51 -2.74
C PHE A 21 13.96 -10.38 -3.68
N ILE A 22 12.67 -10.37 -3.99
CA ILE A 22 12.02 -9.25 -4.68
C ILE A 22 11.47 -8.31 -3.62
N PRO A 23 11.89 -7.03 -3.55
CA PRO A 23 11.50 -6.11 -2.47
C PRO A 23 10.12 -5.47 -2.71
N LEU A 24 9.12 -6.30 -2.93
CA LEU A 24 7.72 -5.90 -3.11
C LEU A 24 6.85 -6.60 -2.07
N ASP A 25 5.97 -5.83 -1.43
CA ASP A 25 5.08 -6.28 -0.36
C ASP A 25 3.64 -5.73 -0.56
N PRO A 26 3.01 -5.99 -1.72
CA PRO A 26 1.70 -5.45 -2.03
C PRO A 26 0.63 -5.95 -1.07
N PRO A 27 -0.53 -5.25 -0.97
CA PRO A 27 -1.73 -5.82 -0.37
C PRO A 27 -2.13 -7.13 -1.03
N PHE A 28 -2.84 -8.00 -0.30
CA PHE A 28 -3.20 -9.35 -0.76
C PHE A 28 -1.98 -10.22 -1.09
N SER A 29 -0.92 -10.10 -0.30
CA SER A 29 0.39 -10.70 -0.57
C SER A 29 0.33 -12.20 -0.84
N SER A 30 -0.59 -12.92 -0.19
CA SER A 30 -0.83 -14.36 -0.37
C SER A 30 -1.40 -14.73 -1.74
N LYS A 31 -2.01 -13.79 -2.47
CA LYS A 31 -2.71 -14.04 -3.75
C LYS A 31 -2.24 -13.15 -4.90
N ALA A 32 -1.51 -12.08 -4.63
CA ALA A 32 -1.07 -11.13 -5.63
C ALA A 32 -0.13 -11.80 -6.65
N THR A 33 -0.45 -11.71 -7.95
CA THR A 33 0.42 -12.16 -9.02
C THR A 33 1.44 -11.10 -9.40
N LEU A 34 2.59 -11.51 -9.91
CA LEU A 34 3.63 -10.58 -10.37
C LEU A 34 3.07 -9.56 -11.38
N GLY A 35 2.32 -10.02 -12.38
CA GLY A 35 1.71 -9.14 -13.37
C GLY A 35 0.69 -8.19 -12.78
N GLY A 36 -0.14 -8.64 -11.83
CA GLY A 36 -1.11 -7.80 -11.14
C GLY A 36 -0.45 -6.70 -10.32
N VAL A 37 0.62 -7.02 -9.58
CA VAL A 37 1.41 -6.05 -8.81
C VAL A 37 2.01 -4.98 -9.71
N ILE A 38 2.59 -5.37 -10.84
CA ILE A 38 3.17 -4.43 -11.81
C ILE A 38 2.08 -3.61 -12.51
N ALA A 39 1.02 -4.25 -13.00
CA ALA A 39 -0.06 -3.56 -13.71
C ALA A 39 -0.75 -2.50 -12.85
N THR A 40 -0.87 -2.73 -11.54
CA THR A 40 -1.50 -1.78 -10.61
C THR A 40 -0.50 -0.89 -9.89
N ASN A 41 0.81 -1.13 -10.06
CA ASN A 41 1.87 -0.50 -9.27
C ASN A 41 1.58 -0.61 -7.76
N ALA A 42 1.07 -1.77 -7.34
CA ALA A 42 0.69 -2.01 -5.96
C ALA A 42 1.93 -1.97 -5.05
N THR A 43 1.78 -1.31 -3.92
CA THR A 43 2.87 -1.11 -2.96
C THR A 43 2.38 -1.34 -1.54
N GLY A 44 3.28 -1.83 -0.70
CA GLY A 44 3.09 -1.95 0.73
C GLY A 44 4.04 -1.07 1.53
N PRO A 45 4.16 -1.32 2.83
CA PRO A 45 5.00 -0.57 3.76
C PRO A 45 6.47 -0.45 3.38
N ARG A 46 7.05 -1.50 2.82
CA ARG A 46 8.47 -1.55 2.41
C ARG A 46 8.82 -0.58 1.27
N ARG A 47 7.80 0.01 0.63
CA ARG A 47 8.02 1.10 -0.33
C ARG A 47 8.89 2.21 0.24
N PHE A 48 8.85 2.43 1.54
CA PHE A 48 9.64 3.46 2.20
C PHE A 48 11.14 3.30 1.94
N SER A 49 11.69 2.10 2.07
CA SER A 49 13.12 1.83 1.85
C SER A 49 13.44 1.32 0.46
N TYR A 50 12.56 0.51 -0.12
CA TYR A 50 12.87 -0.20 -1.37
C TYR A 50 12.22 0.41 -2.60
N GLY A 51 11.34 1.39 -2.45
CA GLY A 51 10.59 1.97 -3.56
C GLY A 51 9.40 1.10 -3.99
N SER A 52 8.87 1.41 -5.16
CA SER A 52 7.70 0.75 -5.75
C SER A 52 8.10 -0.26 -6.83
N ALA A 53 7.12 -0.96 -7.40
CA ALA A 53 7.32 -1.78 -8.59
C ALA A 53 7.98 -1.00 -9.73
N ARG A 54 7.66 0.31 -9.84
CA ARG A 54 8.25 1.23 -10.83
C ARG A 54 9.76 1.39 -10.68
N ASP A 55 10.29 1.28 -9.47
CA ASP A 55 11.71 1.44 -9.17
C ASP A 55 12.47 0.13 -9.33
N GLN A 56 11.78 -1.01 -9.23
CA GLN A 56 12.36 -2.33 -9.27
C GLN A 56 12.37 -2.96 -10.68
N LEU A 57 11.42 -2.57 -11.54
CA LEU A 57 11.27 -3.19 -12.85
C LEU A 57 12.31 -2.65 -13.84
N LEU A 58 13.02 -3.57 -14.51
CA LEU A 58 14.03 -3.28 -15.53
C LEU A 58 13.49 -3.46 -16.96
N GLY A 59 12.56 -4.38 -17.15
CA GLY A 59 11.98 -4.66 -18.45
C GLY A 59 10.73 -5.51 -18.35
N LEU A 60 9.97 -5.55 -19.43
CA LEU A 60 8.77 -6.34 -19.55
C LEU A 60 8.52 -6.79 -20.99
N LYS A 61 7.69 -7.84 -21.12
CA LYS A 61 7.04 -8.23 -22.36
C LYS A 61 5.53 -8.16 -22.16
N ALA A 62 4.84 -7.53 -23.08
CA ALA A 62 3.39 -7.39 -23.04
C ALA A 62 2.79 -7.69 -24.42
N VAL A 63 1.52 -8.08 -24.44
CA VAL A 63 0.70 -8.16 -25.66
C VAL A 63 -0.20 -6.94 -25.69
N SER A 64 -0.12 -6.17 -26.76
CA SER A 64 -0.97 -5.01 -27.02
C SER A 64 -2.38 -5.41 -27.48
N PRO A 65 -3.38 -4.51 -27.48
CA PRO A 65 -4.74 -4.84 -27.87
C PRO A 65 -4.89 -5.41 -29.29
N ASN A 66 -4.03 -5.02 -30.20
CA ASN A 66 -4.00 -5.52 -31.59
C ASN A 66 -3.22 -6.85 -31.76
N GLY A 67 -2.71 -7.43 -30.67
CA GLY A 67 -2.01 -8.71 -30.68
C GLY A 67 -0.50 -8.61 -30.86
N ASP A 68 0.07 -7.42 -31.03
CA ASP A 68 1.51 -7.27 -31.18
C ASP A 68 2.23 -7.53 -29.84
N ILE A 69 3.40 -8.17 -29.95
CA ILE A 69 4.27 -8.39 -28.79
C ILE A 69 5.18 -7.17 -28.63
N VAL A 70 5.02 -6.47 -27.52
CA VAL A 70 5.85 -5.34 -27.12
C VAL A 70 6.91 -5.80 -26.12
N VAL A 71 8.19 -5.57 -26.44
CA VAL A 71 9.30 -5.81 -25.53
C VAL A 71 9.87 -4.45 -25.15
N ALA A 72 9.85 -4.12 -23.86
CA ALA A 72 10.34 -2.85 -23.34
C ALA A 72 11.37 -3.06 -22.24
N GLY A 73 12.40 -2.22 -22.22
CA GLY A 73 13.52 -2.34 -21.26
C GLY A 73 14.38 -3.59 -21.54
N GLY A 74 14.95 -4.17 -20.51
CA GLY A 74 15.83 -5.33 -20.61
C GLY A 74 16.51 -5.66 -19.28
N LYS A 75 17.67 -6.31 -19.32
CA LYS A 75 18.45 -6.64 -18.12
C LYS A 75 19.40 -5.52 -17.69
N CYS A 76 19.50 -4.44 -18.46
CA CYS A 76 20.40 -3.31 -18.15
C CYS A 76 19.68 -2.33 -17.22
N VAL A 77 20.38 -1.90 -16.17
CA VAL A 77 19.88 -0.93 -15.18
C VAL A 77 19.67 0.47 -15.80
N LYS A 78 20.50 0.86 -16.78
CA LYS A 78 20.38 2.10 -17.53
C LYS A 78 19.93 1.82 -18.97
N ASN A 79 18.71 2.17 -19.28
CA ASN A 79 18.18 2.18 -20.64
C ASN A 79 17.41 3.49 -20.83
N VAL A 80 18.00 4.42 -21.58
CA VAL A 80 17.48 5.80 -21.76
C VAL A 80 17.16 6.12 -23.21
N SER A 81 17.08 5.12 -24.08
CA SER A 81 16.77 5.31 -25.50
C SER A 81 15.26 5.27 -25.74
N GLY A 82 14.70 6.34 -26.29
CA GLY A 82 13.28 6.44 -26.61
C GLY A 82 12.36 6.70 -25.40
N TYR A 83 11.06 6.47 -25.59
CA TYR A 83 10.09 6.57 -24.51
C TYR A 83 10.17 5.33 -23.60
N ASP A 84 10.03 5.56 -22.30
CA ASP A 84 10.00 4.46 -21.32
C ASP A 84 8.64 3.75 -21.32
N MET A 85 8.47 2.81 -22.25
CA MET A 85 7.26 2.00 -22.35
C MET A 85 7.06 1.08 -21.14
N THR A 86 8.13 0.74 -20.43
CA THR A 86 8.05 -0.01 -19.16
C THR A 86 7.28 0.81 -18.13
N LYS A 87 7.65 2.09 -17.97
CA LYS A 87 6.97 3.00 -17.03
C LYS A 87 5.53 3.33 -17.43
N LEU A 88 5.21 3.29 -18.72
CA LEU A 88 3.86 3.49 -19.21
C LEU A 88 2.92 2.35 -18.83
N LEU A 89 3.40 1.10 -18.93
CA LEU A 89 2.60 -0.09 -18.63
C LEU A 89 2.47 -0.37 -17.12
N ILE A 90 3.43 0.09 -16.31
CA ILE A 90 3.34 0.01 -14.84
C ILE A 90 2.23 0.95 -14.36
N GLY A 91 1.28 0.43 -13.60
CA GLY A 91 0.17 1.21 -13.06
C GLY A 91 -0.95 1.48 -14.08
N SER A 92 -0.87 0.90 -15.30
CA SER A 92 -1.92 1.01 -16.30
C SER A 92 -3.18 0.20 -15.98
N GLY A 93 -3.17 -0.59 -14.89
CA GLY A 93 -4.27 -1.48 -14.51
C GLY A 93 -4.61 -2.53 -15.58
N GLY A 94 -3.68 -2.81 -16.50
CA GLY A 94 -3.91 -3.72 -17.63
C GLY A 94 -4.78 -3.14 -18.76
N ALA A 95 -5.01 -1.82 -18.77
CA ALA A 95 -5.82 -1.16 -19.80
C ALA A 95 -5.07 -0.91 -21.10
N LEU A 96 -3.74 -0.99 -21.08
CA LEU A 96 -2.89 -0.69 -22.25
C LEU A 96 -2.19 -1.93 -22.83
N GLY A 97 -2.30 -3.07 -22.17
CA GLY A 97 -1.68 -4.33 -22.61
C GLY A 97 -1.73 -5.41 -21.54
N ILE A 98 -1.52 -6.64 -21.93
CA ILE A 98 -1.45 -7.83 -21.08
C ILE A 98 0.02 -8.14 -20.79
N LEU A 99 0.45 -8.00 -19.54
CA LEU A 99 1.81 -8.32 -19.14
C LEU A 99 2.04 -9.84 -19.14
N CYS A 100 3.09 -10.30 -19.81
CA CYS A 100 3.43 -11.72 -19.97
C CYS A 100 4.70 -12.09 -19.20
N GLU A 101 5.74 -11.28 -19.33
CA GLU A 101 7.03 -11.49 -18.66
C GLU A 101 7.51 -10.18 -18.03
N ILE A 102 8.23 -10.29 -16.92
CA ILE A 102 8.92 -9.16 -16.28
C ILE A 102 10.37 -9.50 -15.98
N THR A 103 11.21 -8.48 -16.05
CA THR A 103 12.58 -8.51 -15.55
C THR A 103 12.67 -7.50 -14.41
N THR A 104 12.98 -7.97 -13.20
CA THR A 104 13.05 -7.15 -12.00
C THR A 104 14.40 -7.29 -11.32
N ARG A 105 14.76 -6.28 -10.53
CA ARG A 105 15.92 -6.37 -9.63
C ARG A 105 15.63 -7.38 -8.52
N LEU A 106 16.68 -8.02 -8.07
CA LEU A 106 16.72 -8.78 -6.84
C LEU A 106 17.64 -8.06 -5.85
N LEU A 107 17.23 -8.02 -4.59
CA LEU A 107 18.07 -7.49 -3.50
C LEU A 107 18.55 -8.65 -2.62
N PRO A 108 19.72 -8.51 -1.98
CA PRO A 108 20.18 -9.50 -1.00
C PRO A 108 19.22 -9.57 0.17
N LEU A 109 18.97 -10.78 0.67
CA LEU A 109 18.21 -10.98 1.92
C LEU A 109 18.95 -10.28 3.07
N THR A 110 18.17 -9.71 3.96
CA THR A 110 18.69 -9.14 5.21
C THR A 110 19.04 -10.27 6.19
N GLU A 111 20.08 -10.09 6.97
CA GLU A 111 20.54 -11.09 7.95
C GLU A 111 19.57 -11.22 9.12
N ALA A 112 18.98 -10.09 9.53
CA ALA A 112 18.04 -10.03 10.62
C ALA A 112 16.84 -9.12 10.25
N ALA A 113 15.71 -9.44 10.84
CA ALA A 113 14.50 -8.62 10.75
C ALA A 113 13.75 -8.63 12.09
N ALA A 114 13.21 -7.47 12.45
CA ALA A 114 12.38 -7.32 13.64
C ALA A 114 11.29 -6.26 13.41
N THR A 115 10.17 -6.42 14.11
CA THR A 115 9.09 -5.42 14.18
C THR A 115 9.12 -4.76 15.54
N LEU A 116 9.11 -3.45 15.58
CA LEU A 116 8.96 -2.69 16.80
C LEU A 116 7.59 -2.04 16.83
N ILE A 117 6.80 -2.32 17.87
CA ILE A 117 5.45 -1.78 18.09
C ILE A 117 5.49 -0.84 19.29
N LEU A 118 5.09 0.42 19.08
CA LEU A 118 5.07 1.47 20.10
C LEU A 118 3.65 2.03 20.21
N PRO A 119 2.93 1.71 21.30
CA PRO A 119 1.60 2.22 21.55
C PRO A 119 1.63 3.67 22.01
N PHE A 120 0.72 4.51 21.47
CA PHE A 120 0.52 5.91 21.84
C PHE A 120 -0.93 6.19 22.23
N LYS A 121 -1.13 7.04 23.24
CA LYS A 121 -2.48 7.44 23.66
C LYS A 121 -3.14 8.40 22.68
N GLU A 122 -2.35 9.23 22.00
CA GLU A 122 -2.83 10.28 21.09
C GLU A 122 -2.15 10.17 19.73
N LEU A 123 -2.93 10.41 18.66
CA LEU A 123 -2.44 10.44 17.29
C LEU A 123 -1.34 11.47 17.08
N GLU A 124 -1.48 12.66 17.70
CA GLU A 124 -0.48 13.73 17.58
C GLU A 124 0.88 13.32 18.13
N GLY A 125 0.91 12.58 19.25
CA GLY A 125 2.15 12.00 19.81
C GLY A 125 2.81 11.03 18.83
N ALA A 126 2.04 10.14 18.25
CA ALA A 126 2.51 9.19 17.22
C ALA A 126 3.04 9.93 15.98
N ALA A 127 2.30 10.94 15.48
CA ALA A 127 2.69 11.72 14.32
C ALA A 127 3.95 12.57 14.56
N LYS A 128 4.08 13.16 15.74
CA LYS A 128 5.29 13.89 16.15
C LYS A 128 6.49 12.95 16.15
N PHE A 129 6.35 11.76 16.72
CA PHE A 129 7.42 10.78 16.77
C PHE A 129 7.85 10.34 15.35
N ILE A 130 6.90 10.07 14.44
CA ILE A 130 7.22 9.77 13.04
C ILE A 130 8.03 10.91 12.40
N ARG A 131 7.62 12.18 12.58
CA ARG A 131 8.37 13.34 12.05
C ARG A 131 9.81 13.40 12.58
N GLU A 132 10.01 13.10 13.87
CA GLU A 132 11.35 13.04 14.46
C GLU A 132 12.21 11.95 13.82
N ILE A 133 11.64 10.74 13.58
CA ILE A 133 12.37 9.65 12.96
C ILE A 133 12.69 9.94 11.48
N VAL A 134 11.78 10.54 10.72
CA VAL A 134 12.03 10.94 9.32
C VAL A 134 13.22 11.90 9.20
N HIS A 135 13.44 12.76 10.18
CA HIS A 135 14.57 13.69 10.23
C HIS A 135 15.82 13.12 10.93
N SER A 136 15.76 11.90 11.42
CA SER A 136 16.87 11.24 12.11
C SER A 136 17.82 10.53 11.13
N LYS A 137 18.82 9.85 11.69
CA LYS A 137 19.73 8.97 10.94
C LYS A 137 19.29 7.50 11.00
N ILE A 138 18.07 7.22 11.49
CA ILE A 138 17.53 5.86 11.60
C ILE A 138 16.67 5.62 10.36
N PHE A 139 16.99 4.58 9.60
CA PHE A 139 16.29 4.21 8.37
C PHE A 139 15.67 2.80 8.52
N PRO A 140 14.46 2.69 9.08
CA PRO A 140 13.74 1.42 9.11
C PRO A 140 13.27 1.03 7.70
N ALA A 141 13.02 -0.25 7.47
CA ALA A 141 12.49 -0.73 6.19
C ALA A 141 11.05 -0.24 5.93
N ALA A 142 10.26 -0.06 6.98
CA ALA A 142 8.90 0.48 6.92
C ALA A 142 8.55 1.27 8.18
N MET A 143 7.62 2.23 8.05
CA MET A 143 7.06 3.02 9.14
C MET A 143 5.55 3.15 8.96
N GLU A 144 4.80 2.57 9.89
CA GLU A 144 3.34 2.59 9.87
C GLU A 144 2.78 3.28 11.12
N VAL A 145 1.62 3.93 10.95
CA VAL A 145 0.73 4.29 12.05
C VAL A 145 -0.57 3.53 11.89
N VAL A 146 -0.90 2.73 12.89
CA VAL A 146 -2.06 1.83 12.85
C VAL A 146 -2.99 2.19 13.99
N ASN A 147 -4.30 2.31 13.75
CA ASN A 147 -5.26 2.53 14.83
C ASN A 147 -5.66 1.21 15.50
N LYS A 148 -6.33 1.32 16.65
CA LYS A 148 -6.75 0.17 17.46
C LYS A 148 -7.60 -0.83 16.67
N ALA A 149 -8.49 -0.36 15.82
CA ALA A 149 -9.38 -1.22 15.04
C ALA A 149 -8.61 -2.08 14.04
N ALA A 150 -7.62 -1.50 13.34
CA ALA A 150 -6.73 -2.24 12.45
C ALA A 150 -5.79 -3.16 13.24
N MET A 151 -5.19 -2.68 14.34
CA MET A 151 -4.28 -3.47 15.18
C MET A 151 -4.95 -4.71 15.74
N ALA A 152 -6.23 -4.64 16.09
CA ALA A 152 -6.99 -5.81 16.57
C ALA A 152 -7.08 -6.96 15.54
N GLY A 153 -7.06 -6.63 14.25
CA GLY A 153 -7.02 -7.61 13.17
C GLY A 153 -5.62 -8.08 12.77
N ILE A 154 -4.58 -7.31 13.12
CA ILE A 154 -3.19 -7.59 12.77
C ILE A 154 -2.45 -8.29 13.92
N HIS A 155 -2.55 -7.73 15.14
CA HIS A 155 -1.88 -8.24 16.34
C HIS A 155 -2.72 -7.92 17.59
N ALA A 156 -3.65 -8.80 17.88
CA ALA A 156 -4.70 -8.58 18.90
C ALA A 156 -4.14 -8.29 20.32
N GLU A 157 -3.02 -8.93 20.69
CA GLU A 157 -2.38 -8.71 22.00
C GLU A 157 -1.93 -7.25 22.20
N SER A 158 -1.44 -6.61 21.14
CA SER A 158 -1.05 -5.20 21.21
C SER A 158 -2.23 -4.25 21.24
N ALA A 159 -3.34 -4.59 20.59
CA ALA A 159 -4.50 -3.70 20.40
C ALA A 159 -5.13 -3.20 21.71
N ALA A 160 -4.96 -3.93 22.82
CA ALA A 160 -5.47 -3.53 24.13
C ALA A 160 -4.69 -2.35 24.78
N LYS A 161 -3.46 -2.08 24.31
CA LYS A 161 -2.51 -1.18 24.99
C LYS A 161 -2.79 0.31 24.74
N ALA A 162 -3.30 0.68 23.57
CA ALA A 162 -3.50 2.08 23.19
C ALA A 162 -4.44 2.23 21.99
N PRO A 163 -4.92 3.44 21.67
CA PRO A 163 -5.68 3.70 20.44
C PRO A 163 -4.84 3.78 19.18
N TYR A 164 -3.56 4.14 19.26
CA TYR A 164 -2.64 4.27 18.10
C TYR A 164 -1.34 3.53 18.33
N PHE A 165 -0.75 3.04 17.26
CA PHE A 165 0.49 2.28 17.27
C PHE A 165 1.41 2.79 16.17
N VAL A 166 2.62 3.19 16.54
CA VAL A 166 3.70 3.37 15.59
C VAL A 166 4.41 2.03 15.44
N VAL A 167 4.58 1.57 14.20
CA VAL A 167 5.19 0.28 13.91
C VAL A 167 6.33 0.46 12.92
N PHE A 168 7.47 -0.12 13.25
CA PHE A 168 8.64 -0.12 12.38
C PHE A 168 9.01 -1.54 11.96
N ALA A 169 9.40 -1.71 10.68
CA ALA A 169 10.19 -2.85 10.25
C ALA A 169 11.67 -2.46 10.30
N CYS A 170 12.45 -3.20 11.07
CA CYS A 170 13.91 -3.08 11.11
C CYS A 170 14.50 -4.29 10.37
N GLU A 171 15.11 -4.08 9.22
CA GLU A 171 15.62 -5.14 8.34
C GLU A 171 17.02 -4.76 7.86
N ASN A 172 18.07 -5.50 8.29
CA ASN A 172 19.47 -5.21 7.95
C ASN A 172 20.39 -6.35 8.43
N VAL A 173 21.69 -6.07 8.60
CA VAL A 173 22.60 -6.91 9.38
C VAL A 173 22.21 -6.89 10.85
N VAL A 174 22.60 -7.93 11.59
CA VAL A 174 22.16 -8.16 12.98
C VAL A 174 22.40 -6.94 13.86
N GLU A 175 23.61 -6.39 13.84
CA GLU A 175 24.01 -5.27 14.71
C GLU A 175 23.21 -4.00 14.41
N ALA A 176 22.88 -3.77 13.14
CA ALA A 176 22.07 -2.62 12.74
C ALA A 176 20.63 -2.76 13.21
N VAL A 177 20.03 -3.95 13.15
CA VAL A 177 18.69 -4.22 13.64
C VAL A 177 18.62 -4.04 15.16
N GLU A 178 19.59 -4.58 15.90
CA GLU A 178 19.63 -4.44 17.37
C GLU A 178 19.77 -2.98 17.80
N ARG A 179 20.64 -2.23 17.11
CA ARG A 179 20.78 -0.78 17.32
C ARG A 179 19.49 -0.04 17.01
N GLN A 180 18.83 -0.31 15.87
CA GLN A 180 17.58 0.33 15.51
C GLN A 180 16.49 0.08 16.55
N ILE A 181 16.33 -1.16 17.03
CA ILE A 181 15.36 -1.50 18.08
C ILE A 181 15.65 -0.70 19.36
N THR A 182 16.91 -0.62 19.76
CA THR A 182 17.34 0.11 20.97
C THR A 182 17.05 1.60 20.83
N ASP A 183 17.51 2.21 19.74
CA ASP A 183 17.41 3.66 19.53
C ASP A 183 15.94 4.10 19.31
N LEU A 184 15.18 3.37 18.50
CA LEU A 184 13.74 3.63 18.27
C LEU A 184 12.93 3.41 19.55
N GLY A 185 13.22 2.37 20.32
CA GLY A 185 12.56 2.09 21.59
C GLY A 185 12.80 3.19 22.63
N ALA A 186 14.06 3.64 22.77
CA ALA A 186 14.42 4.72 23.67
C ALA A 186 13.79 6.06 23.24
N SER A 187 13.84 6.39 21.96
CA SER A 187 13.23 7.59 21.39
C SER A 187 11.71 7.57 21.52
N GLY A 188 11.07 6.42 21.27
CA GLY A 188 9.63 6.27 21.42
C GLY A 188 9.14 6.47 22.84
N ARG A 189 9.85 5.95 23.85
CA ARG A 189 9.54 6.21 25.27
C ARG A 189 9.64 7.70 25.61
N LYS A 190 10.66 8.38 25.10
CA LYS A 190 10.82 9.84 25.28
C LYS A 190 9.68 10.62 24.59
N ALA A 191 9.18 10.11 23.46
CA ALA A 191 8.07 10.70 22.71
C ALA A 191 6.68 10.37 23.32
N GLY A 192 6.60 9.55 24.38
CA GLY A 192 5.36 9.23 25.07
C GLY A 192 4.73 7.88 24.69
N ALA A 193 5.46 6.98 24.06
CA ALA A 193 5.01 5.61 23.91
C ALA A 193 4.81 4.94 25.27
N VAL A 194 3.64 4.32 25.47
CA VAL A 194 3.28 3.71 26.76
C VAL A 194 3.92 2.35 26.98
N ASP A 195 4.39 1.72 25.90
CA ASP A 195 5.08 0.43 25.91
C ASP A 195 5.99 0.31 24.68
N VAL A 196 6.84 -0.73 24.64
CA VAL A 196 7.68 -1.08 23.50
C VAL A 196 7.70 -2.59 23.39
N THR A 197 7.14 -3.12 22.29
CA THR A 197 7.12 -4.55 22.01
C THR A 197 7.97 -4.82 20.77
N ALA A 198 8.89 -5.77 20.85
CA ALA A 198 9.70 -6.24 19.72
C ALA A 198 9.28 -7.65 19.32
N LEU A 199 8.97 -7.84 18.04
CA LEU A 199 8.71 -9.15 17.43
C LEU A 199 9.88 -9.50 16.52
N LYS A 200 10.44 -10.68 16.69
CA LYS A 200 11.55 -11.20 15.87
C LYS A 200 11.07 -12.42 15.06
N GLU A 201 11.84 -12.82 14.07
CA GLU A 201 11.65 -14.05 13.29
C GLU A 201 10.20 -14.27 12.81
N ASP A 202 9.56 -15.33 13.29
CA ASP A 202 8.19 -15.68 12.88
C ASP A 202 7.16 -14.65 13.33
N GLY A 203 7.36 -13.99 14.48
CA GLY A 203 6.50 -12.90 14.93
C GLY A 203 6.56 -11.68 13.98
N HIS A 204 7.76 -11.33 13.50
CA HIS A 204 7.95 -10.30 12.48
C HIS A 204 7.20 -10.68 11.19
N LYS A 205 7.43 -11.88 10.65
CA LYS A 205 6.78 -12.36 9.42
C LYS A 205 5.26 -12.37 9.56
N ALA A 206 4.75 -12.90 10.66
CA ALA A 206 3.31 -13.00 10.94
C ALA A 206 2.65 -11.61 10.96
N PHE A 207 3.28 -10.62 11.62
CA PHE A 207 2.78 -9.26 11.69
C PHE A 207 2.62 -8.63 10.30
N TRP A 208 3.68 -8.64 9.48
CA TRP A 208 3.66 -8.00 8.15
C TRP A 208 2.79 -8.73 7.15
N THR A 209 2.67 -10.06 7.27
CA THR A 209 1.72 -10.85 6.49
C THR A 209 0.27 -10.47 6.85
N ALA A 210 -0.04 -10.40 8.15
CA ALA A 210 -1.37 -10.00 8.62
C ALA A 210 -1.73 -8.57 8.21
N LEU A 211 -0.76 -7.64 8.21
CA LEU A 211 -0.96 -6.27 7.75
C LEU A 211 -1.22 -6.23 6.23
N ALA A 212 -0.42 -6.93 5.43
CA ALA A 212 -0.59 -6.97 3.97
C ALA A 212 -1.90 -7.65 3.55
N ASP A 213 -2.32 -8.69 4.28
CA ASP A 213 -3.56 -9.44 4.01
C ASP A 213 -4.76 -8.90 4.80
N PHE A 214 -4.61 -7.80 5.56
CA PHE A 214 -5.70 -7.18 6.33
C PHE A 214 -6.95 -6.90 5.49
N PRO A 215 -6.86 -6.30 4.28
CA PRO A 215 -8.03 -6.08 3.43
C PRO A 215 -8.72 -7.38 3.02
N LEU A 216 -7.95 -8.45 2.79
CA LEU A 216 -8.50 -9.77 2.44
C LEU A 216 -9.25 -10.38 3.62
N ALA A 217 -8.65 -10.35 4.81
CA ALA A 217 -9.25 -10.87 6.03
C ALA A 217 -10.55 -10.13 6.39
N LEU A 218 -10.55 -8.79 6.24
CA LEU A 218 -11.75 -7.99 6.46
C LEU A 218 -12.85 -8.37 5.45
N ARG A 219 -12.52 -8.49 4.16
CA ARG A 219 -13.49 -8.85 3.13
C ARG A 219 -14.06 -10.25 3.28
N GLN A 220 -13.32 -11.18 3.89
CA GLN A 220 -13.84 -12.52 4.24
C GLN A 220 -14.86 -12.45 5.37
N ARG A 221 -14.72 -11.51 6.33
CA ARG A 221 -15.65 -11.30 7.43
C ARG A 221 -16.85 -10.45 7.01
N ASP A 222 -16.62 -9.46 6.16
CA ASP A 222 -17.65 -8.55 5.61
C ASP A 222 -17.39 -8.34 4.11
N SER A 223 -18.15 -9.08 3.28
CA SER A 223 -18.07 -8.98 1.82
C SER A 223 -18.44 -7.59 1.29
N ASN A 224 -19.14 -6.79 2.08
CA ASN A 224 -19.54 -5.41 1.78
C ASN A 224 -18.54 -4.37 2.31
N SER A 225 -17.41 -4.80 2.88
CA SER A 225 -16.39 -3.87 3.35
C SER A 225 -15.92 -2.92 2.25
N VAL A 226 -15.58 -1.71 2.66
CA VAL A 226 -15.09 -0.65 1.76
C VAL A 226 -13.67 -0.31 2.12
N GLY A 227 -12.78 -0.31 1.14
CA GLY A 227 -11.39 0.16 1.27
C GLY A 227 -11.18 1.42 0.46
N VAL A 228 -10.67 2.46 1.08
CA VAL A 228 -10.24 3.70 0.44
C VAL A 228 -8.76 3.97 0.73
N LYS A 229 -8.09 4.62 -0.21
CA LYS A 229 -6.69 5.00 -0.09
C LYS A 229 -6.49 6.46 -0.46
N ALA A 230 -6.01 7.24 0.49
CA ALA A 230 -5.57 8.61 0.28
C ALA A 230 -4.04 8.68 0.16
N ASN A 231 -3.58 9.53 -0.77
CA ASN A 231 -2.18 9.91 -0.90
C ASN A 231 -2.09 11.41 -0.65
N VAL A 232 -1.24 11.82 0.29
CA VAL A 232 -1.04 13.23 0.66
C VAL A 232 0.44 13.48 0.91
N VAL A 233 0.83 14.75 1.06
CA VAL A 233 2.18 15.06 1.53
C VAL A 233 2.42 14.45 2.91
N LEU A 234 3.63 13.94 3.13
CA LEU A 234 3.97 13.16 4.34
C LEU A 234 3.58 13.86 5.63
N SER A 235 3.78 15.17 5.73
CA SER A 235 3.45 15.96 6.93
C SER A 235 1.95 15.98 7.28
N LYS A 236 1.07 15.52 6.35
CA LYS A 236 -0.39 15.58 6.45
C LYS A 236 -1.07 14.22 6.63
N PHE A 237 -0.31 13.14 6.78
CA PHE A 237 -0.92 11.83 6.96
C PHE A 237 -1.80 11.75 8.21
N ALA A 238 -1.40 12.40 9.32
CA ALA A 238 -2.16 12.38 10.56
C ALA A 238 -3.48 13.14 10.46
N ASP A 239 -3.52 14.26 9.71
CA ASP A 239 -4.75 15.00 9.45
C ASP A 239 -5.76 14.10 8.70
N ILE A 240 -5.28 13.30 7.73
CA ILE A 240 -6.11 12.34 6.99
C ILE A 240 -6.57 11.18 7.88
N VAL A 241 -5.70 10.64 8.75
CA VAL A 241 -6.09 9.60 9.73
C VAL A 241 -7.25 10.12 10.60
N ALA A 242 -7.09 11.31 11.19
CA ALA A 242 -8.12 11.93 12.02
C ALA A 242 -9.42 12.19 11.25
N ALA A 243 -9.32 12.67 10.00
CA ALA A 243 -10.49 12.87 9.15
C ALA A 243 -11.22 11.56 8.84
N MET A 244 -10.49 10.49 8.49
CA MET A 244 -11.07 9.18 8.21
C MET A 244 -11.81 8.61 9.42
N GLU A 245 -11.20 8.67 10.61
CA GLU A 245 -11.84 8.19 11.85
C GLU A 245 -13.08 9.01 12.22
N LYS A 246 -12.98 10.34 12.15
CA LYS A 246 -14.10 11.24 12.44
C LYS A 246 -15.26 11.04 11.48
N GLU A 247 -14.98 11.10 10.17
CA GLU A 247 -16.02 11.00 9.14
C GLU A 247 -16.70 9.61 9.13
N ALA A 248 -15.96 8.55 9.45
CA ALA A 248 -16.53 7.21 9.62
C ALA A 248 -17.46 7.17 10.84
N LYS A 249 -16.97 7.64 12.01
CA LYS A 249 -17.73 7.66 13.25
C LYS A 249 -19.02 8.48 13.13
N ASP A 250 -18.95 9.67 12.51
CA ASP A 250 -20.11 10.56 12.31
C ASP A 250 -21.20 9.89 11.46
N ARG A 251 -20.85 8.85 10.68
CA ARG A 251 -21.78 8.05 9.85
C ARG A 251 -22.09 6.66 10.41
N GLY A 252 -21.63 6.37 11.62
CA GLY A 252 -21.88 5.10 12.30
C GLY A 252 -21.08 3.92 11.74
N PHE A 253 -19.90 4.17 11.15
CA PHE A 253 -18.99 3.12 10.70
C PHE A 253 -17.78 2.97 11.63
N ASP A 254 -17.34 1.73 11.82
CA ASP A 254 -16.02 1.44 12.38
C ASP A 254 -14.99 1.49 11.26
N ALA A 255 -13.95 2.28 11.45
CA ALA A 255 -12.84 2.42 10.51
C ALA A 255 -11.55 1.80 11.07
N ALA A 256 -11.05 0.79 10.41
CA ALA A 256 -9.68 0.34 10.58
C ALA A 256 -8.76 1.21 9.70
N VAL A 257 -7.83 1.94 10.31
CA VAL A 257 -6.95 2.87 9.59
C VAL A 257 -5.49 2.43 9.70
N ILE A 258 -4.83 2.35 8.55
CA ILE A 258 -3.41 2.02 8.41
C ILE A 258 -2.76 3.14 7.59
N ALA A 259 -1.77 3.81 8.16
CA ALA A 259 -1.04 4.87 7.47
C ALA A 259 0.41 4.44 7.26
N GLN A 260 0.85 4.37 6.01
CA GLN A 260 2.26 4.30 5.65
C GLN A 260 2.89 5.67 5.91
N ALA A 261 3.20 5.91 7.18
CA ALA A 261 3.55 7.23 7.69
C ALA A 261 4.83 7.81 7.05
N GLY A 262 5.72 6.95 6.55
CA GLY A 262 6.91 7.35 5.79
C GLY A 262 6.64 7.77 4.34
N ASN A 263 5.43 7.52 3.82
CA ASN A 263 5.09 7.72 2.40
C ASN A 263 3.90 8.66 2.17
N GLY A 264 3.19 9.08 3.22
CA GLY A 264 1.97 9.89 3.09
C GLY A 264 0.78 9.13 2.47
N ILE A 265 0.74 7.80 2.61
CA ILE A 265 -0.36 6.95 2.15
C ILE A 265 -1.19 6.56 3.36
N VAL A 266 -2.50 6.82 3.32
CA VAL A 266 -3.42 6.44 4.40
C VAL A 266 -4.55 5.61 3.83
N GLN A 267 -4.76 4.43 4.40
CA GLN A 267 -5.82 3.52 4.01
C GLN A 267 -6.86 3.40 5.14
N ALA A 268 -8.14 3.51 4.80
CA ALA A 268 -9.21 3.20 5.72
C ALA A 268 -10.07 2.07 5.17
N TYR A 269 -10.43 1.17 6.06
CA TYR A 269 -11.27 0.02 5.80
C TYR A 269 -12.50 0.09 6.68
N LEU A 270 -13.67 0.24 6.06
CA LEU A 270 -14.96 0.33 6.73
C LEU A 270 -15.66 -1.02 6.70
N SER A 271 -16.17 -1.46 7.85
CA SER A 271 -17.15 -2.55 7.93
C SER A 271 -18.55 -1.97 7.71
N VAL A 272 -19.18 -2.33 6.59
CA VAL A 272 -20.55 -1.86 6.23
C VAL A 272 -21.63 -2.85 6.68
N GLY A 273 -21.28 -4.15 6.69
CA GLY A 273 -22.18 -5.22 7.10
C GLY A 273 -23.35 -5.43 6.14
N SER A 274 -24.47 -5.91 6.65
CA SER A 274 -25.70 -6.07 5.88
C SER A 274 -26.34 -4.71 5.53
N GLY A 275 -27.07 -4.66 4.41
CA GLY A 275 -27.75 -3.43 3.96
C GLY A 275 -26.80 -2.43 3.28
N ALA A 276 -25.77 -2.91 2.59
CA ALA A 276 -24.81 -2.08 1.86
C ALA A 276 -25.49 -1.08 0.90
N ASP A 277 -26.56 -1.46 0.24
CA ASP A 277 -27.31 -0.58 -0.67
C ASP A 277 -27.93 0.62 0.07
N ALA A 278 -28.54 0.39 1.24
CA ALA A 278 -29.11 1.45 2.06
C ALA A 278 -28.03 2.40 2.63
N LYS A 279 -26.83 1.87 2.89
CA LYS A 279 -25.70 2.63 3.42
C LYS A 279 -24.81 3.27 2.33
N ALA A 280 -25.06 2.96 1.05
CA ALA A 280 -24.22 3.43 -0.06
C ALA A 280 -24.10 4.96 -0.12
N GLY A 281 -25.16 5.69 0.21
CA GLY A 281 -25.13 7.17 0.31
C GLY A 281 -24.16 7.65 1.41
N ALA A 282 -24.25 7.09 2.62
CA ALA A 282 -23.39 7.47 3.72
C ALA A 282 -21.89 7.15 3.45
N VAL A 283 -21.62 6.03 2.77
CA VAL A 283 -20.25 5.69 2.32
C VAL A 283 -19.77 6.66 1.24
N ALA A 284 -20.63 7.04 0.29
CA ALA A 284 -20.29 8.02 -0.75
C ALA A 284 -19.98 9.40 -0.13
N ASP A 285 -20.76 9.83 0.86
CA ASP A 285 -20.52 11.08 1.60
C ASP A 285 -19.20 11.03 2.39
N PHE A 286 -18.92 9.91 3.06
CA PHE A 286 -17.62 9.67 3.70
C PHE A 286 -16.48 9.85 2.69
N PHE A 287 -16.55 9.14 1.57
CA PHE A 287 -15.52 9.19 0.54
C PHE A 287 -15.34 10.60 -0.02
N GLY A 288 -16.44 11.31 -0.32
CA GLY A 288 -16.40 12.68 -0.82
C GLY A 288 -15.70 13.65 0.14
N LYS A 289 -15.92 13.48 1.46
CA LYS A 289 -15.22 14.28 2.49
C LYS A 289 -13.72 13.99 2.52
N ILE A 290 -13.33 12.72 2.43
CA ILE A 290 -11.90 12.35 2.42
C ILE A 290 -11.21 12.81 1.14
N VAL A 291 -11.87 12.73 -0.02
CA VAL A 291 -11.36 13.33 -1.27
C VAL A 291 -11.12 14.81 -1.10
N ALA A 292 -12.11 15.56 -0.58
CA ALA A 292 -11.99 17.01 -0.37
C ALA A 292 -10.82 17.36 0.56
N GLU A 293 -10.66 16.59 1.65
CA GLU A 293 -9.56 16.82 2.60
C GLU A 293 -8.20 16.48 1.98
N ALA A 294 -8.09 15.38 1.22
CA ALA A 294 -6.85 15.01 0.54
C ALA A 294 -6.43 16.05 -0.50
N VAL A 295 -7.39 16.57 -1.28
CA VAL A 295 -7.15 17.62 -2.29
C VAL A 295 -6.63 18.91 -1.67
N ARG A 296 -7.07 19.29 -0.46
CA ARG A 296 -6.52 20.45 0.27
C ARG A 296 -5.01 20.32 0.54
N TYR A 297 -4.48 19.12 0.53
CA TYR A 297 -3.07 18.80 0.75
C TYR A 297 -2.36 18.30 -0.52
N ASP A 298 -2.81 18.77 -1.69
CA ASP A 298 -2.27 18.41 -3.01
C ASP A 298 -2.28 16.90 -3.29
N GLY A 299 -3.19 16.19 -2.63
CA GLY A 299 -3.35 14.75 -2.71
C GLY A 299 -4.61 14.32 -3.45
N ASN A 300 -4.95 13.05 -3.29
CA ASN A 300 -6.20 12.48 -3.78
C ASN A 300 -6.59 11.28 -2.90
N CYS A 301 -7.85 10.86 -3.01
CA CYS A 301 -8.34 9.63 -2.41
C CYS A 301 -9.04 8.78 -3.48
N ILE A 302 -8.81 7.47 -3.47
CA ILE A 302 -9.42 6.51 -4.38
C ILE A 302 -10.14 5.41 -3.62
N VAL A 303 -11.13 4.78 -4.27
CA VAL A 303 -11.77 3.56 -3.76
C VAL A 303 -11.00 2.34 -4.27
N GLU A 304 -10.39 1.57 -3.38
CA GLU A 304 -9.70 0.33 -3.73
C GLU A 304 -10.68 -0.86 -3.81
N ALA A 305 -11.67 -0.88 -2.91
CA ALA A 305 -12.70 -1.92 -2.88
C ALA A 305 -14.01 -1.35 -2.32
N ALA A 306 -15.12 -1.65 -2.96
CA ALA A 306 -16.46 -1.30 -2.47
C ALA A 306 -17.54 -2.16 -3.16
N PRO A 307 -18.73 -2.31 -2.56
CA PRO A 307 -19.92 -2.80 -3.24
C PRO A 307 -20.28 -1.97 -4.48
N ARG A 308 -20.99 -2.59 -5.43
CA ARG A 308 -21.38 -1.93 -6.67
C ARG A 308 -22.22 -0.66 -6.41
N ALA A 309 -23.19 -0.74 -5.50
CA ALA A 309 -24.05 0.38 -5.13
C ALA A 309 -23.29 1.64 -4.65
N VAL A 310 -22.12 1.46 -4.02
CA VAL A 310 -21.23 2.57 -3.65
C VAL A 310 -20.51 3.13 -4.88
N LYS A 311 -19.96 2.23 -5.72
CA LYS A 311 -19.19 2.63 -6.93
C LYS A 311 -20.04 3.41 -7.93
N GLU A 312 -21.33 3.15 -8.00
CA GLU A 312 -22.27 3.87 -8.86
C GLU A 312 -22.57 5.30 -8.37
N LYS A 313 -22.25 5.62 -7.11
CA LYS A 313 -22.49 6.94 -6.50
C LYS A 313 -21.26 7.85 -6.46
N VAL A 314 -20.06 7.33 -6.74
CA VAL A 314 -18.81 8.07 -6.59
C VAL A 314 -17.90 7.87 -7.81
N ASN A 315 -17.06 8.86 -8.09
CA ASN A 315 -15.90 8.62 -8.94
C ASN A 315 -14.85 7.87 -8.11
N VAL A 316 -14.67 6.58 -8.39
CA VAL A 316 -13.74 5.71 -7.64
C VAL A 316 -12.27 6.17 -7.68
N TRP A 317 -11.91 7.03 -8.65
CA TRP A 317 -10.58 7.61 -8.81
C TRP A 317 -10.42 8.95 -8.08
N GLY A 318 -11.45 9.39 -7.35
CA GLY A 318 -11.44 10.66 -6.60
C GLY A 318 -11.55 11.88 -7.49
N GLN A 319 -10.75 12.91 -7.21
CA GLN A 319 -10.74 14.15 -7.99
C GLN A 319 -10.02 13.93 -9.32
N PRO A 320 -10.67 14.17 -10.48
CA PRO A 320 -10.01 14.12 -11.78
C PRO A 320 -8.86 15.15 -11.86
N ARG A 321 -7.73 14.73 -12.42
CA ARG A 321 -6.56 15.57 -12.62
C ARG A 321 -6.45 15.97 -14.10
N SER A 322 -5.68 16.99 -14.38
CA SER A 322 -5.47 17.48 -15.77
C SER A 322 -4.81 16.44 -16.69
N ASP A 323 -4.05 15.49 -16.12
CA ASP A 323 -3.41 14.38 -16.85
C ASP A 323 -4.40 13.31 -17.30
N SER A 324 -5.61 13.24 -16.73
CA SER A 324 -6.66 12.26 -17.10
C SER A 324 -7.05 12.38 -18.58
N ILE A 325 -7.06 13.57 -19.14
CA ILE A 325 -7.30 13.81 -20.57
C ILE A 325 -6.27 13.10 -21.46
N VAL A 326 -4.98 13.14 -21.06
CA VAL A 326 -3.90 12.46 -21.80
C VAL A 326 -4.04 10.95 -21.67
N MET A 327 -4.35 10.47 -20.46
CA MET A 327 -4.58 9.04 -20.23
C MET A 327 -5.75 8.50 -21.07
N LYS A 328 -6.86 9.24 -21.16
CA LYS A 328 -8.01 8.88 -22.00
C LYS A 328 -7.62 8.78 -23.48
N ARG A 329 -6.98 9.79 -24.01
CA ARG A 329 -6.50 9.80 -25.42
C ARG A 329 -5.52 8.67 -25.70
N LEU A 330 -4.66 8.34 -24.72
CA LEU A 330 -3.72 7.24 -24.84
C LEU A 330 -4.46 5.88 -24.88
N LYS A 331 -5.44 5.68 -24.01
CA LYS A 331 -6.30 4.49 -24.04
C LYS A 331 -7.03 4.35 -25.37
N GLU A 332 -7.69 5.40 -25.84
CA GLU A 332 -8.41 5.42 -27.12
C GLU A 332 -7.48 5.11 -28.32
N LYS A 333 -6.23 5.58 -28.26
CA LYS A 333 -5.26 5.33 -29.34
C LYS A 333 -4.66 3.92 -29.29
N MET A 334 -4.38 3.39 -28.10
CA MET A 334 -3.75 2.08 -27.93
C MET A 334 -4.77 0.94 -28.00
N ASP A 335 -5.98 1.15 -27.55
CA ASP A 335 -7.06 0.16 -27.50
C ASP A 335 -8.37 0.76 -28.07
N PRO A 336 -8.42 1.03 -29.39
CA PRO A 336 -9.57 1.68 -30.02
C PRO A 336 -10.85 0.82 -29.99
N ALA A 337 -10.71 -0.50 -29.80
CA ALA A 337 -11.85 -1.40 -29.65
C ALA A 337 -12.31 -1.56 -28.19
N ASP A 338 -11.62 -0.90 -27.24
CA ASP A 338 -11.88 -0.94 -25.79
C ASP A 338 -12.09 -2.35 -25.22
N ILE A 339 -11.19 -3.28 -25.59
CA ILE A 339 -11.26 -4.69 -25.17
C ILE A 339 -10.53 -4.98 -23.85
N LEU A 340 -9.65 -4.08 -23.40
CA LEU A 340 -8.85 -4.26 -22.19
C LEU A 340 -9.41 -3.45 -21.02
N ASN A 341 -9.89 -4.15 -19.98
CA ASN A 341 -10.39 -3.54 -18.74
C ASN A 341 -11.37 -2.36 -18.95
N THR A 342 -12.32 -2.57 -19.87
CA THR A 342 -13.38 -1.62 -20.24
C THR A 342 -14.07 -1.00 -19.01
N GLY A 343 -14.14 0.32 -18.94
CA GLY A 343 -14.79 1.07 -17.88
C GLY A 343 -14.14 0.97 -16.49
N ARG A 344 -12.95 0.39 -16.38
CA ARG A 344 -12.26 0.26 -15.07
C ARG A 344 -11.24 1.34 -14.79
N ILE A 345 -10.70 1.95 -15.81
CA ILE A 345 -9.65 2.96 -15.68
C ILE A 345 -10.06 4.19 -16.44
N ILE A 346 -10.21 5.28 -15.73
CA ILE A 346 -10.51 6.63 -16.22
C ILE A 346 -11.80 6.67 -17.06
N ALA A 347 -12.87 7.06 -16.43
CA ALA A 347 -14.09 7.49 -17.11
C ALA A 347 -13.96 8.94 -17.58
#